data_3fa83a40761eff19e07f056d985e4fb0
#
_entry.id   3fa83a40761eff19e07f056d985e4fb0
#
_cell.length_a   1.000
_cell.length_b   1.000
_cell.length_c   1.000
_cell.angle_alpha   90.00
_cell.angle_beta   90.00
_cell.angle_gamma   90.00
#
_symmetry.space_group_name_H-M   'P 1'
#
loop_
_entity.id
_entity.type
_entity.pdbx_description
1 polymer ?
#
loop_
_entity_poly.entity_id
_entity_poly.type
_entity_poly.pdbx_seq_one_letter_code
_entity_poly.pdbx_strand_id
1 'polypeptide(L)'
;GGTSYDAGNGILLEGVTVVSTGNITLKGKEVSINPVETQAYQEEIKKKKGFSSSFSGGTASFSYGKSKDEIKTTQTTNTASTIVSQGKVDIEATEGKAVLKSVDIYGETGIDIKGHDGVELTVAKNKQTVDEKHKSSSIGISAGVASSIKTTIDNVRDIDKLTDFGGNSYDIANTASDLVGAIKEGAEAVNKVTSDIYKKKSENSASSNLEGISTDINSYITVNAGVNKSKSEYHSSSESTVKNKLESKGDINISSGAGSVIIEGTDIKTEKDLNLSASKDVVVKSSKDEYSSSSSSSSKGLNADLTVSTNPE
;
A
#
# COMPACT_ATOMS: atom_id res chain seq x y z
N GLY A 1 9.14 -25.92 42.44
CA GLY A 1 8.57 -27.20 41.95
C GLY A 1 8.62 -27.30 40.45
N GLY A 2 8.59 -28.53 39.94
CA GLY A 2 8.51 -28.80 38.48
C GLY A 2 7.10 -28.69 37.94
N THR A 3 6.97 -28.63 36.61
CA THR A 3 5.71 -28.65 35.87
C THR A 3 5.70 -29.86 34.93
N SER A 4 4.65 -30.67 34.97
CA SER A 4 4.53 -31.85 34.12
C SER A 4 3.16 -31.88 33.43
N TYR A 5 3.19 -32.09 32.13
CA TYR A 5 2.05 -32.43 31.33
C TYR A 5 2.28 -33.84 30.75
N ASP A 6 1.45 -34.79 31.19
CA ASP A 6 1.49 -36.17 30.70
C ASP A 6 0.11 -36.51 30.13
N ALA A 7 0.06 -36.79 28.84
CA ALA A 7 -1.19 -37.04 28.11
C ALA A 7 -1.14 -38.41 27.45
N GLY A 8 -2.19 -39.21 27.63
CA GLY A 8 -2.33 -40.53 26.98
C GLY A 8 -2.43 -40.47 25.47
N ASN A 9 -2.71 -39.29 24.88
CA ASN A 9 -2.71 -39.04 23.43
C ASN A 9 -1.70 -37.96 23.09
N GLY A 10 -2.13 -36.82 22.62
CA GLY A 10 -1.23 -35.74 22.20
C GLY A 10 -1.24 -34.54 23.16
N ILE A 11 -0.18 -33.76 23.12
CA ILE A 11 -0.07 -32.45 23.73
C ILE A 11 -0.06 -31.43 22.61
N LEU A 12 -0.95 -30.43 22.71
CA LEU A 12 -0.95 -29.26 21.87
C LEU A 12 -0.83 -28.02 22.76
N LEU A 13 0.20 -27.23 22.55
CA LEU A 13 0.40 -25.92 23.15
C LEU A 13 0.41 -24.87 22.04
N GLU A 14 -0.37 -23.81 22.19
CA GLU A 14 -0.48 -22.77 21.16
C GLU A 14 -0.47 -21.37 21.81
N GLY A 15 0.55 -20.57 21.48
CA GLY A 15 0.71 -19.22 21.99
C GLY A 15 0.81 -19.12 23.51
N VAL A 16 1.37 -20.12 24.15
CA VAL A 16 1.42 -20.22 25.63
C VAL A 16 2.78 -19.83 26.20
N THR A 17 2.77 -19.38 27.43
CA THR A 17 3.96 -19.18 28.23
C THR A 17 3.94 -20.14 29.43
N VAL A 18 4.94 -21.03 29.53
CA VAL A 18 5.11 -21.97 30.61
C VAL A 18 6.41 -21.62 31.36
N VAL A 19 6.31 -21.31 32.65
CA VAL A 19 7.48 -20.96 33.50
C VAL A 19 7.50 -21.85 34.69
N SER A 20 8.67 -22.42 35.01
CA SER A 20 8.88 -23.29 36.18
C SER A 20 10.23 -23.01 36.84
N THR A 21 10.26 -23.08 38.17
CA THR A 21 11.50 -23.07 38.95
C THR A 21 12.18 -24.44 39.05
N GLY A 22 11.55 -25.50 38.60
CA GLY A 22 12.09 -26.86 38.46
C GLY A 22 11.92 -27.33 37.03
N ASN A 23 12.05 -28.63 36.83
CA ASN A 23 11.94 -29.23 35.51
C ASN A 23 10.55 -29.00 34.86
N ILE A 24 10.52 -28.90 33.54
CA ILE A 24 9.31 -28.94 32.73
C ILE A 24 9.36 -30.23 31.92
N THR A 25 8.31 -31.05 32.03
CA THR A 25 8.16 -32.27 31.24
C THR A 25 6.87 -32.23 30.44
N LEU A 26 7.00 -32.45 29.14
CA LEU A 26 5.86 -32.56 28.21
C LEU A 26 5.94 -33.95 27.56
N LYS A 27 5.01 -34.85 27.90
CA LYS A 27 5.02 -36.24 27.43
C LYS A 27 3.66 -36.64 26.87
N GLY A 28 3.63 -37.10 25.63
CA GLY A 28 2.44 -37.59 24.97
C GLY A 28 2.80 -38.52 23.81
N LYS A 29 1.81 -39.13 23.16
CA LYS A 29 2.06 -39.90 21.94
C LYS A 29 2.61 -38.98 20.85
N GLU A 30 2.07 -37.79 20.77
CA GLU A 30 2.54 -36.68 19.90
C GLU A 30 2.64 -35.40 20.75
N VAL A 31 3.60 -34.56 20.42
CA VAL A 31 3.73 -33.23 21.04
C VAL A 31 3.83 -32.18 19.96
N SER A 32 2.94 -31.19 20.02
CA SER A 32 2.94 -30.06 19.11
C SER A 32 2.93 -28.76 19.89
N ILE A 33 3.88 -27.87 19.60
CA ILE A 33 3.98 -26.54 20.21
C ILE A 33 4.01 -25.53 19.07
N ASN A 34 2.99 -24.66 19.03
CA ASN A 34 2.76 -23.73 17.94
C ASN A 34 2.72 -22.28 18.44
N PRO A 35 3.01 -21.30 17.58
CA PRO A 35 2.71 -19.90 17.87
C PRO A 35 1.21 -19.64 17.77
N VAL A 36 0.74 -18.55 18.34
CA VAL A 36 -0.58 -18.02 18.04
C VAL A 36 -0.50 -17.03 16.88
N GLU A 37 -1.41 -17.17 15.93
CA GLU A 37 -1.52 -16.28 14.79
C GLU A 37 -2.58 -15.20 15.05
N THR A 38 -2.22 -13.95 14.77
CA THR A 38 -3.13 -12.80 14.83
C THR A 38 -3.15 -12.12 13.47
N GLN A 39 -4.35 -11.80 12.99
CA GLN A 39 -4.53 -11.08 11.73
C GLN A 39 -5.10 -9.68 12.00
N ALA A 40 -4.55 -8.69 11.30
CA ALA A 40 -5.02 -7.32 11.31
C ALA A 40 -5.26 -6.84 9.88
N TYR A 41 -6.35 -6.11 9.69
CA TYR A 41 -6.70 -5.47 8.44
C TYR A 41 -6.95 -4.00 8.68
N GLN A 42 -6.36 -3.14 7.86
CA GLN A 42 -6.58 -1.70 7.87
C GLN A 42 -6.87 -1.22 6.46
N GLU A 43 -7.91 -0.42 6.32
CA GLU A 43 -8.24 0.26 5.07
C GLU A 43 -8.38 1.76 5.33
N GLU A 44 -7.69 2.56 4.55
CA GLU A 44 -7.79 4.02 4.58
C GLU A 44 -8.17 4.53 3.20
N ILE A 45 -9.25 5.33 3.14
CA ILE A 45 -9.71 5.97 1.91
C ILE A 45 -9.75 7.48 2.12
N LYS A 46 -8.91 8.21 1.37
CA LYS A 46 -8.91 9.68 1.34
C LYS A 46 -9.45 10.15 0.00
N LYS A 47 -10.43 11.04 0.04
CA LYS A 47 -10.98 11.70 -1.15
C LYS A 47 -10.78 13.21 -1.00
N LYS A 48 -10.24 13.84 -2.03
CA LYS A 48 -10.08 15.30 -2.08
C LYS A 48 -10.73 15.81 -3.35
N LYS A 49 -11.37 16.98 -3.23
CA LYS A 49 -11.87 17.77 -4.35
C LYS A 49 -11.43 19.21 -4.13
N GLY A 50 -11.03 19.88 -5.16
CA GLY A 50 -10.56 21.26 -5.04
C GLY A 50 -10.75 22.03 -6.32
N PHE A 51 -11.07 23.30 -6.14
CA PHE A 51 -11.07 24.31 -7.17
C PHE A 51 -9.92 25.26 -6.91
N SER A 52 -9.19 25.64 -7.94
CA SER A 52 -8.17 26.67 -7.86
C SER A 52 -8.31 27.67 -8.99
N SER A 53 -8.01 28.93 -8.69
CA SER A 53 -7.97 30.01 -9.68
C SER A 53 -6.70 30.82 -9.47
N SER A 54 -6.10 31.25 -10.56
CA SER A 54 -4.96 32.16 -10.52
C SER A 54 -5.05 33.19 -11.65
N PHE A 55 -4.48 34.37 -11.39
CA PHE A 55 -4.34 35.42 -12.38
C PHE A 55 -2.88 35.91 -12.35
N SER A 56 -2.22 35.84 -13.49
CA SER A 56 -0.83 36.31 -13.63
C SER A 56 -0.52 36.69 -15.06
N GLY A 57 0.15 37.83 -15.27
CA GLY A 57 0.64 38.23 -16.60
C GLY A 57 -0.45 38.41 -17.66
N GLY A 58 -1.68 38.81 -17.27
CA GLY A 58 -2.79 38.96 -18.21
C GLY A 58 -3.50 37.65 -18.58
N THR A 59 -3.16 36.55 -17.91
CA THR A 59 -3.79 35.23 -18.07
C THR A 59 -4.54 34.85 -16.81
N ALA A 60 -5.80 34.49 -16.94
CA ALA A 60 -6.55 33.85 -15.85
C ALA A 60 -6.62 32.35 -16.10
N SER A 61 -6.44 31.59 -15.05
CA SER A 61 -6.56 30.14 -15.09
C SER A 61 -7.45 29.63 -13.97
N PHE A 62 -8.21 28.60 -14.32
CA PHE A 62 -9.11 27.88 -13.44
C PHE A 62 -8.82 26.39 -13.54
N SER A 63 -8.78 25.71 -12.43
CA SER A 63 -8.70 24.25 -12.46
C SER A 63 -9.59 23.66 -11.37
N TYR A 64 -10.16 22.53 -11.72
CA TYR A 64 -10.88 21.66 -10.79
C TYR A 64 -10.24 20.29 -10.79
N GLY A 65 -9.98 19.77 -9.60
CA GLY A 65 -9.35 18.47 -9.45
C GLY A 65 -10.03 17.63 -8.40
N LYS A 66 -10.00 16.31 -8.61
CA LYS A 66 -10.36 15.32 -7.60
C LYS A 66 -9.27 14.26 -7.49
N SER A 67 -9.05 13.77 -6.27
CA SER A 67 -8.20 12.61 -6.04
C SER A 67 -8.85 11.63 -5.08
N LYS A 68 -8.50 10.37 -5.25
CA LYS A 68 -8.83 9.27 -4.36
C LYS A 68 -7.56 8.49 -4.07
N ASP A 69 -7.20 8.43 -2.81
CA ASP A 69 -6.13 7.57 -2.29
C ASP A 69 -6.79 6.44 -1.50
N GLU A 70 -6.38 5.22 -1.77
CA GLU A 70 -6.85 4.02 -1.09
C GLU A 70 -5.64 3.20 -0.69
N ILE A 71 -5.50 2.94 0.61
CA ILE A 71 -4.42 2.15 1.18
C ILE A 71 -5.07 0.99 1.94
N LYS A 72 -4.67 -0.24 1.61
CA LYS A 72 -5.07 -1.46 2.29
C LYS A 72 -3.84 -2.15 2.83
N THR A 73 -3.83 -2.41 4.12
CA THR A 73 -2.77 -3.14 4.79
C THR A 73 -3.36 -4.38 5.44
N THR A 74 -2.81 -5.53 5.11
CA THR A 74 -3.11 -6.79 5.79
C THR A 74 -1.84 -7.27 6.49
N GLN A 75 -1.95 -7.62 7.76
CA GLN A 75 -0.84 -8.11 8.55
C GLN A 75 -1.22 -9.40 9.26
N THR A 76 -0.37 -10.40 9.12
CA THR A 76 -0.39 -11.64 9.91
C THR A 76 0.82 -11.64 10.82
N THR A 77 0.61 -11.77 12.12
CA THR A 77 1.66 -11.81 13.13
C THR A 77 1.56 -13.11 13.92
N ASN A 78 2.69 -13.78 14.07
CA ASN A 78 2.82 -15.00 14.88
C ASN A 78 3.57 -14.66 16.16
N THR A 79 2.98 -14.99 17.30
CA THR A 79 3.62 -14.87 18.62
C THR A 79 4.07 -16.24 19.07
N ALA A 80 5.36 -16.41 19.31
CA ALA A 80 5.97 -17.66 19.74
C ALA A 80 5.41 -18.13 21.08
N SER A 81 5.31 -19.45 21.26
CA SER A 81 5.16 -20.04 22.58
C SER A 81 6.49 -19.98 23.32
N THR A 82 6.46 -19.77 24.62
CA THR A 82 7.65 -19.61 25.46
C THR A 82 7.67 -20.64 26.59
N ILE A 83 8.75 -21.35 26.73
CA ILE A 83 8.97 -22.35 27.80
C ILE A 83 10.24 -21.99 28.54
N VAL A 84 10.14 -21.69 29.83
CA VAL A 84 11.28 -21.28 30.67
C VAL A 84 11.34 -22.12 31.90
N SER A 85 12.48 -22.80 32.12
CA SER A 85 12.75 -23.64 33.27
C SER A 85 14.09 -23.26 33.91
N GLN A 86 14.11 -23.14 35.25
CA GLN A 86 15.37 -23.12 36.03
C GLN A 86 15.96 -24.52 36.18
N GLY A 87 15.26 -25.58 35.79
CA GLY A 87 15.73 -26.93 35.65
C GLY A 87 15.89 -27.33 34.19
N LYS A 88 15.60 -28.59 33.93
CA LYS A 88 15.61 -29.18 32.59
C LYS A 88 14.24 -29.04 31.89
N VAL A 89 14.26 -28.87 30.59
CA VAL A 89 13.07 -29.01 29.73
C VAL A 89 13.15 -30.34 29.00
N ASP A 90 12.12 -31.19 29.19
CA ASP A 90 11.99 -32.51 28.58
C ASP A 90 10.71 -32.56 27.73
N ILE A 91 10.87 -32.81 26.44
CA ILE A 91 9.76 -32.91 25.48
C ILE A 91 9.85 -34.29 24.83
N GLU A 92 8.85 -35.13 25.01
CA GLU A 92 8.84 -36.51 24.53
C GLU A 92 7.53 -36.84 23.79
N ALA A 93 7.65 -37.15 22.51
CA ALA A 93 6.60 -37.79 21.71
C ALA A 93 6.91 -39.29 21.61
N THR A 94 6.10 -40.10 22.31
CA THR A 94 6.41 -41.52 22.53
C THR A 94 6.08 -42.44 21.33
N GLU A 95 5.15 -42.06 20.49
CA GLU A 95 4.71 -42.85 19.33
C GLU A 95 4.84 -42.08 18.01
N GLY A 96 4.63 -40.76 18.02
CA GLY A 96 4.64 -39.90 16.84
C GLY A 96 5.78 -38.90 16.82
N LYS A 97 5.49 -37.71 16.28
CA LYS A 97 6.47 -36.64 16.15
C LYS A 97 6.39 -35.63 17.30
N ALA A 98 7.54 -35.05 17.61
CA ALA A 98 7.63 -33.80 18.35
C ALA A 98 7.78 -32.66 17.32
N VAL A 99 6.76 -31.81 17.20
CA VAL A 99 6.72 -30.68 16.24
C VAL A 99 6.72 -29.37 17.04
N LEU A 100 7.76 -28.59 16.86
CA LEU A 100 7.95 -27.29 17.50
C LEU A 100 8.03 -26.22 16.43
N LYS A 101 7.05 -25.32 16.40
CA LYS A 101 6.97 -24.27 15.41
C LYS A 101 7.07 -22.90 16.07
N SER A 102 8.16 -22.18 15.81
CA SER A 102 8.41 -20.85 16.39
C SER A 102 8.25 -20.83 17.92
N VAL A 103 9.13 -21.55 18.61
CA VAL A 103 9.10 -21.72 20.06
C VAL A 103 10.39 -21.21 20.66
N ASP A 104 10.28 -20.46 21.76
CA ASP A 104 11.42 -20.03 22.58
C ASP A 104 11.52 -20.94 23.82
N ILE A 105 12.60 -21.72 23.93
CA ILE A 105 12.84 -22.63 25.03
C ILE A 105 14.14 -22.27 25.76
N TYR A 106 14.03 -22.03 27.05
CA TYR A 106 15.15 -21.92 27.96
C TYR A 106 15.09 -23.00 29.01
N GLY A 107 16.12 -23.83 29.08
CA GLY A 107 16.30 -24.83 30.14
C GLY A 107 17.66 -24.64 30.83
N GLU A 108 17.69 -24.19 32.10
CA GLU A 108 18.96 -23.84 32.71
C GLU A 108 19.91 -25.03 32.77
N THR A 109 19.41 -26.24 33.09
CA THR A 109 20.26 -27.42 33.25
C THR A 109 20.30 -28.34 32.03
N GLY A 110 19.46 -28.11 31.01
CA GLY A 110 19.42 -28.87 29.77
C GLY A 110 18.09 -28.78 29.03
N ILE A 111 18.12 -29.18 27.78
CA ILE A 111 16.93 -29.35 26.94
C ILE A 111 17.02 -30.69 26.24
N ASP A 112 16.02 -31.55 26.42
CA ASP A 112 15.85 -32.80 25.66
C ASP A 112 14.57 -32.75 24.86
N ILE A 113 14.69 -33.00 23.56
CA ILE A 113 13.55 -33.10 22.62
C ILE A 113 13.62 -34.44 21.93
N LYS A 114 12.61 -35.29 22.15
CA LYS A 114 12.55 -36.65 21.61
C LYS A 114 11.26 -36.89 20.87
N GLY A 115 11.36 -37.46 19.67
CA GLY A 115 10.21 -37.91 18.90
C GLY A 115 10.43 -39.32 18.39
N HIS A 116 9.48 -40.23 18.61
CA HIS A 116 9.59 -41.57 18.04
C HIS A 116 9.71 -41.53 16.53
N ASP A 117 8.74 -40.91 15.83
CA ASP A 117 8.67 -40.85 14.37
C ASP A 117 9.39 -39.63 13.77
N GLY A 118 9.90 -38.75 14.59
CA GLY A 118 10.65 -37.57 14.13
C GLY A 118 10.59 -36.39 15.09
N VAL A 119 11.55 -35.50 14.93
CA VAL A 119 11.53 -34.17 15.55
C VAL A 119 11.59 -33.13 14.44
N GLU A 120 10.65 -32.19 14.47
CA GLU A 120 10.58 -31.08 13.52
C GLU A 120 10.58 -29.74 14.26
N LEU A 121 11.66 -28.97 14.10
CA LEU A 121 11.73 -27.57 14.48
C LEU A 121 11.48 -26.76 13.21
N THR A 122 10.30 -26.14 13.13
CA THR A 122 9.86 -25.37 11.96
C THR A 122 9.57 -23.93 12.34
N VAL A 123 9.32 -23.08 11.37
CA VAL A 123 9.09 -21.66 11.59
C VAL A 123 7.73 -21.21 11.10
N ALA A 124 7.13 -20.26 11.79
CA ALA A 124 6.02 -19.46 11.29
C ALA A 124 6.56 -18.21 10.60
N LYS A 125 5.72 -17.61 9.78
CA LYS A 125 6.07 -16.38 9.07
C LYS A 125 5.07 -15.27 9.39
N ASN A 126 5.58 -14.13 9.81
CA ASN A 126 4.82 -12.91 9.78
C ASN A 126 4.73 -12.43 8.34
N LYS A 127 3.55 -11.97 7.95
CA LYS A 127 3.29 -11.47 6.60
C LYS A 127 2.64 -10.10 6.66
N GLN A 128 3.12 -9.19 5.83
CA GLN A 128 2.50 -7.89 5.62
C GLN A 128 2.32 -7.65 4.12
N THR A 129 1.11 -7.28 3.73
CA THR A 129 0.82 -6.81 2.38
C THR A 129 0.29 -5.38 2.44
N VAL A 130 0.77 -4.55 1.54
CA VAL A 130 0.31 -3.17 1.37
C VAL A 130 -0.09 -2.96 -0.08
N ASP A 131 -1.34 -2.59 -0.28
CA ASP A 131 -1.90 -2.20 -1.57
C ASP A 131 -2.25 -0.71 -1.52
N GLU A 132 -1.60 0.08 -2.37
CA GLU A 132 -1.89 1.50 -2.50
C GLU A 132 -2.42 1.80 -3.90
N LYS A 133 -3.51 2.58 -3.96
CA LYS A 133 -4.09 3.07 -5.21
C LYS A 133 -4.29 4.56 -5.11
N HIS A 134 -3.66 5.27 -6.00
CA HIS A 134 -3.85 6.70 -6.18
C HIS A 134 -4.49 6.98 -7.52
N LYS A 135 -5.60 7.71 -7.51
CA LYS A 135 -6.29 8.16 -8.72
C LYS A 135 -6.50 9.66 -8.62
N SER A 136 -6.12 10.38 -9.67
CA SER A 136 -6.44 11.80 -9.78
C SER A 136 -6.99 12.13 -11.14
N SER A 137 -7.84 13.14 -11.19
CA SER A 137 -8.29 13.77 -12.41
C SER A 137 -8.36 15.27 -12.20
N SER A 138 -7.95 16.03 -13.20
CA SER A 138 -8.07 17.48 -13.19
C SER A 138 -8.51 17.99 -14.55
N ILE A 139 -9.26 19.06 -14.51
CA ILE A 139 -9.62 19.86 -15.68
C ILE A 139 -9.12 21.26 -15.44
N GLY A 140 -8.50 21.86 -16.44
CA GLY A 140 -8.00 23.22 -16.36
C GLY A 140 -8.39 24.02 -17.60
N ILE A 141 -8.74 25.27 -17.38
CA ILE A 141 -8.98 26.23 -18.46
C ILE A 141 -8.16 27.47 -18.16
N SER A 142 -7.45 27.99 -19.15
CA SER A 142 -6.77 29.28 -19.06
C SER A 142 -7.11 30.15 -20.26
N ALA A 143 -7.31 31.43 -20.03
CA ALA A 143 -7.57 32.41 -21.07
C ALA A 143 -6.65 33.64 -20.88
N GLY A 144 -5.99 34.02 -21.97
CA GLY A 144 -5.21 35.25 -22.01
C GLY A 144 -6.13 36.42 -22.45
N VAL A 145 -6.39 37.34 -21.57
CA VAL A 145 -7.10 38.65 -21.57
C VAL A 145 -8.31 38.65 -20.61
N ALA A 146 -8.28 39.62 -19.71
CA ALA A 146 -9.09 39.64 -18.48
C ALA A 146 -10.60 39.95 -18.65
N SER A 147 -11.11 40.39 -19.78
CA SER A 147 -12.47 40.92 -19.89
C SER A 147 -13.57 39.88 -20.22
N SER A 148 -13.20 38.70 -20.68
CA SER A 148 -14.16 37.65 -21.09
C SER A 148 -14.28 36.47 -20.10
N ILE A 149 -13.59 36.56 -18.97
CA ILE A 149 -13.44 35.45 -18.01
C ILE A 149 -14.75 35.09 -17.32
N LYS A 150 -15.60 36.07 -17.01
CA LYS A 150 -16.83 35.80 -16.23
C LYS A 150 -17.81 34.91 -16.97
N THR A 151 -17.93 35.08 -18.27
CA THR A 151 -18.84 34.28 -19.11
C THR A 151 -18.33 32.85 -19.30
N THR A 152 -17.00 32.70 -19.38
CA THR A 152 -16.35 31.37 -19.44
C THR A 152 -16.50 30.61 -18.11
N ILE A 153 -16.46 31.31 -16.97
CA ILE A 153 -16.67 30.69 -15.65
C ILE A 153 -18.09 30.17 -15.46
N ASP A 154 -19.08 30.90 -15.92
CA ASP A 154 -20.50 30.51 -15.78
C ASP A 154 -20.83 29.29 -16.63
N ASN A 155 -20.17 29.10 -17.77
CA ASN A 155 -20.29 27.91 -18.61
C ASN A 155 -19.49 26.71 -18.07
N VAL A 156 -18.45 26.94 -17.29
CA VAL A 156 -17.63 25.91 -16.63
C VAL A 156 -18.31 25.32 -15.39
N ARG A 157 -19.40 25.91 -14.88
CA ARG A 157 -20.15 25.36 -13.75
C ARG A 157 -20.73 23.96 -13.98
N ASP A 158 -20.90 23.53 -15.24
CA ASP A 158 -21.34 22.18 -15.60
C ASP A 158 -20.18 21.15 -15.67
N ILE A 159 -18.95 21.56 -15.34
CA ILE A 159 -17.75 20.69 -15.34
C ILE A 159 -17.85 19.54 -14.35
N ASP A 160 -18.67 19.63 -13.31
CA ASP A 160 -18.88 18.50 -12.39
C ASP A 160 -19.40 17.24 -13.13
N LYS A 161 -20.09 17.42 -14.24
CA LYS A 161 -20.53 16.32 -15.11
C LYS A 161 -19.41 15.76 -15.99
N LEU A 162 -18.44 16.59 -16.34
CA LEU A 162 -17.29 16.22 -17.18
C LEU A 162 -16.20 15.48 -16.39
N THR A 163 -16.21 15.53 -15.05
CA THR A 163 -15.20 14.88 -14.20
C THR A 163 -15.59 13.49 -13.75
N ASP A 164 -16.77 13.00 -14.08
CA ASP A 164 -17.24 11.64 -13.76
C ASP A 164 -16.76 10.64 -14.82
N PHE A 165 -15.44 10.47 -14.88
CA PHE A 165 -14.80 9.56 -15.81
C PHE A 165 -15.00 8.09 -15.38
N GLY A 166 -15.97 7.41 -15.97
CA GLY A 166 -15.94 5.96 -16.09
C GLY A 166 -14.67 5.52 -16.86
N GLY A 167 -14.14 4.37 -16.55
CA GLY A 167 -12.79 3.94 -16.92
C GLY A 167 -12.49 3.63 -18.38
N ASN A 168 -13.24 4.07 -19.40
CA ASN A 168 -13.12 3.66 -20.81
C ASN A 168 -12.59 4.78 -21.71
N SER A 169 -11.95 4.40 -22.83
CA SER A 169 -11.50 5.31 -23.90
C SER A 169 -12.66 6.11 -24.55
N TYR A 170 -13.88 5.61 -24.48
CA TYR A 170 -15.09 6.25 -25.00
C TYR A 170 -15.44 7.51 -24.20
N ASP A 171 -15.27 7.48 -22.88
CA ASP A 171 -15.56 8.63 -22.02
C ASP A 171 -14.54 9.77 -22.21
N ILE A 172 -13.31 9.44 -22.61
CA ILE A 172 -12.28 10.44 -22.94
C ILE A 172 -12.65 11.18 -24.24
N ALA A 173 -13.16 10.46 -25.24
CA ALA A 173 -13.55 11.06 -26.52
C ALA A 173 -14.78 11.97 -26.35
N ASN A 174 -15.76 11.56 -25.55
CA ASN A 174 -16.93 12.39 -25.25
C ASN A 174 -16.55 13.64 -24.47
N THR A 175 -15.68 13.49 -23.47
CA THR A 175 -15.16 14.63 -22.70
C THR A 175 -14.37 15.60 -23.55
N ALA A 176 -13.60 15.10 -24.53
CA ALA A 176 -12.91 15.94 -25.49
C ALA A 176 -13.89 16.73 -26.36
N SER A 177 -14.99 16.10 -26.80
CA SER A 177 -16.04 16.74 -27.59
C SER A 177 -16.76 17.85 -26.81
N ASP A 178 -17.09 17.56 -25.53
CA ASP A 178 -17.75 18.52 -24.65
C ASP A 178 -16.82 19.70 -24.31
N LEU A 179 -15.53 19.43 -24.17
CA LEU A 179 -14.51 20.45 -23.97
C LEU A 179 -14.36 21.36 -25.20
N VAL A 180 -14.34 20.78 -26.38
CA VAL A 180 -14.34 21.55 -27.66
C VAL A 180 -15.60 22.39 -27.77
N GLY A 181 -16.75 21.86 -27.36
CA GLY A 181 -18.02 22.61 -27.30
C GLY A 181 -17.93 23.81 -26.36
N ALA A 182 -17.44 23.63 -25.15
CA ALA A 182 -17.25 24.70 -24.16
C ALA A 182 -16.24 25.77 -24.62
N ILE A 183 -15.17 25.37 -25.32
CA ILE A 183 -14.19 26.28 -25.90
C ILE A 183 -14.85 27.10 -27.03
N LYS A 184 -15.66 26.47 -27.87
CA LYS A 184 -16.36 27.13 -28.98
C LYS A 184 -17.38 28.16 -28.46
N GLU A 185 -18.17 27.81 -27.43
CA GLU A 185 -19.09 28.74 -26.79
C GLU A 185 -18.35 29.91 -26.12
N GLY A 186 -17.21 29.63 -25.46
CA GLY A 186 -16.34 30.68 -24.93
C GLY A 186 -15.78 31.62 -25.99
N ALA A 187 -15.37 31.08 -27.13
CA ALA A 187 -14.88 31.86 -28.27
C ALA A 187 -16.00 32.72 -28.91
N GLU A 188 -17.21 32.21 -29.03
CA GLU A 188 -18.39 32.95 -29.51
C GLU A 188 -18.75 34.10 -28.56
N ALA A 189 -18.68 33.88 -27.24
CA ALA A 189 -18.89 34.93 -26.26
C ALA A 189 -17.84 36.02 -26.32
N VAL A 190 -16.57 35.66 -26.53
CA VAL A 190 -15.46 36.62 -26.75
C VAL A 190 -15.68 37.43 -28.03
N ASN A 191 -16.05 36.78 -29.15
CA ASN A 191 -16.34 37.48 -30.41
C ASN A 191 -17.50 38.47 -30.26
N LYS A 192 -18.55 38.10 -29.53
CA LYS A 192 -19.68 38.97 -29.25
C LYS A 192 -19.28 40.21 -28.47
N VAL A 193 -18.51 40.03 -27.36
CA VAL A 193 -18.01 41.17 -26.58
C VAL A 193 -17.11 42.06 -27.39
N THR A 194 -16.24 41.49 -28.22
CA THR A 194 -15.35 42.24 -29.09
C THR A 194 -16.16 43.04 -30.13
N SER A 195 -17.16 42.42 -30.75
CA SER A 195 -18.02 43.10 -31.71
C SER A 195 -18.84 44.25 -31.09
N ASP A 196 -19.32 44.07 -29.85
CA ASP A 196 -20.05 45.08 -29.10
C ASP A 196 -19.16 46.29 -28.73
N ILE A 197 -17.88 46.03 -28.41
CA ILE A 197 -16.89 47.07 -28.18
C ILE A 197 -16.60 47.85 -29.44
N TYR A 198 -16.46 47.17 -30.58
CA TYR A 198 -16.26 47.84 -31.89
C TYR A 198 -17.49 48.63 -32.35
N LYS A 199 -18.71 48.14 -32.14
CA LYS A 199 -19.95 48.90 -32.41
C LYS A 199 -20.05 50.15 -31.56
N LYS A 200 -19.81 50.08 -30.27
CA LYS A 200 -19.79 51.22 -29.36
C LYS A 200 -18.71 52.28 -29.75
N LYS A 201 -17.55 51.81 -30.22
CA LYS A 201 -16.50 52.70 -30.70
C LYS A 201 -16.91 53.42 -32.01
N SER A 202 -17.62 52.71 -32.88
CA SER A 202 -18.16 53.31 -34.15
C SER A 202 -19.27 54.34 -33.89
N GLU A 203 -20.14 54.08 -32.90
CA GLU A 203 -21.23 55.00 -32.55
C GLU A 203 -20.74 56.26 -31.77
N ASN A 204 -19.62 56.17 -31.03
CA ASN A 204 -19.05 57.30 -30.28
C ASN A 204 -18.01 58.12 -31.07
N SER A 205 -17.80 57.86 -32.35
CA SER A 205 -16.81 58.60 -33.18
C SER A 205 -17.21 60.03 -33.51
N ALA A 206 -18.33 60.54 -33.00
CA ALA A 206 -18.82 61.89 -33.28
C ALA A 206 -18.41 62.96 -32.22
N SER A 207 -17.84 62.68 -31.14
CA SER A 207 -17.24 63.70 -30.22
C SER A 207 -16.44 63.09 -29.09
N SER A 208 -15.15 63.25 -29.14
CA SER A 208 -14.26 63.76 -28.10
C SER A 208 -12.86 63.13 -28.19
N ASN A 209 -11.88 64.00 -28.07
CA ASN A 209 -10.46 63.79 -27.96
C ASN A 209 -10.10 62.61 -27.05
N LEU A 210 -9.75 61.46 -27.67
CA LEU A 210 -8.99 60.39 -27.08
C LEU A 210 -7.68 60.25 -27.85
N GLU A 211 -6.86 61.32 -27.76
CA GLU A 211 -5.43 61.20 -28.05
C GLU A 211 -4.82 60.29 -27.01
N GLY A 212 -4.36 59.10 -27.44
CA GLY A 212 -3.50 58.28 -26.61
C GLY A 212 -3.84 56.77 -26.57
N ILE A 213 -4.85 56.27 -27.28
CA ILE A 213 -5.01 54.80 -27.41
C ILE A 213 -4.46 54.41 -28.76
N SER A 214 -3.24 53.90 -28.73
CA SER A 214 -2.60 53.25 -29.87
C SER A 214 -3.52 52.19 -30.46
N THR A 215 -3.82 52.30 -31.77
CA THR A 215 -4.68 51.41 -32.53
C THR A 215 -3.97 50.12 -32.95
N ASP A 216 -2.78 49.83 -32.39
CA ASP A 216 -2.05 48.58 -32.59
C ASP A 216 -2.35 47.56 -31.50
N ILE A 217 -3.62 47.25 -31.31
CA ILE A 217 -3.98 46.08 -30.46
C ILE A 217 -4.11 44.88 -31.39
N ASN A 218 -3.00 44.32 -31.81
CA ASN A 218 -2.92 42.91 -32.22
C ASN A 218 -3.14 42.03 -30.99
N SER A 219 -4.36 42.00 -30.49
CA SER A 219 -4.68 41.19 -29.28
C SER A 219 -5.08 39.80 -29.75
N TYR A 220 -4.21 38.83 -29.45
CA TYR A 220 -4.56 37.44 -29.57
C TYR A 220 -5.19 36.99 -28.25
N ILE A 221 -6.35 36.37 -28.34
CA ILE A 221 -6.96 35.69 -27.20
C ILE A 221 -6.65 34.21 -27.36
N THR A 222 -5.89 33.67 -26.45
CA THR A 222 -5.61 32.23 -26.44
C THR A 222 -6.40 31.61 -25.30
N VAL A 223 -7.20 30.62 -25.62
CA VAL A 223 -7.92 29.80 -24.64
C VAL A 223 -7.33 28.41 -24.70
N ASN A 224 -6.78 27.97 -23.58
CA ASN A 224 -6.24 26.62 -23.42
C ASN A 224 -7.16 25.85 -22.50
N ALA A 225 -7.52 24.64 -22.87
CA ALA A 225 -8.27 23.75 -22.01
C ALA A 225 -7.58 22.38 -21.95
N GLY A 226 -7.44 21.83 -20.77
CA GLY A 226 -6.76 20.56 -20.56
C GLY A 226 -7.48 19.66 -19.58
N VAL A 227 -7.46 18.38 -19.87
CA VAL A 227 -7.93 17.31 -18.98
C VAL A 227 -6.77 16.37 -18.72
N ASN A 228 -6.50 16.13 -17.45
CA ASN A 228 -5.47 15.18 -17.02
C ASN A 228 -6.08 14.14 -16.11
N LYS A 229 -5.70 12.88 -16.34
CA LYS A 229 -6.06 11.75 -15.47
C LYS A 229 -4.81 10.95 -15.17
N SER A 230 -4.57 10.65 -13.91
CA SER A 230 -3.49 9.76 -13.50
C SER A 230 -4.00 8.66 -12.59
N LYS A 231 -3.35 7.52 -12.69
CA LYS A 231 -3.56 6.36 -11.84
C LYS A 231 -2.18 5.80 -11.49
N SER A 232 -1.92 5.60 -10.21
CA SER A 232 -0.79 4.80 -9.78
C SER A 232 -1.25 3.73 -8.80
N GLU A 233 -0.63 2.58 -8.90
CA GLU A 233 -0.85 1.43 -8.01
C GLU A 233 0.51 0.96 -7.53
N TYR A 234 0.57 0.65 -6.25
CA TYR A 234 1.72 0.06 -5.60
C TYR A 234 1.25 -1.14 -4.80
N HIS A 235 1.96 -2.23 -4.93
CA HIS A 235 1.76 -3.45 -4.16
C HIS A 235 3.09 -3.87 -3.54
N SER A 236 3.09 -4.20 -2.26
CA SER A 236 4.23 -4.82 -1.62
C SER A 236 3.79 -5.97 -0.73
N SER A 237 4.63 -6.99 -0.66
CA SER A 237 4.47 -8.12 0.23
C SER A 237 5.81 -8.42 0.89
N SER A 238 5.81 -8.53 2.21
CA SER A 238 6.96 -8.95 2.98
C SER A 238 6.61 -10.11 3.88
N GLU A 239 7.50 -11.09 3.95
CA GLU A 239 7.42 -12.21 4.87
C GLU A 239 8.70 -12.23 5.71
N SER A 240 8.56 -12.29 7.02
CA SER A 240 9.66 -12.43 7.97
C SER A 240 9.46 -13.65 8.85
N THR A 241 10.54 -14.32 9.10
CA THR A 241 10.54 -15.58 9.88
C THR A 241 10.49 -15.30 11.37
N VAL A 242 9.59 -15.99 12.07
CA VAL A 242 9.62 -16.13 13.53
C VAL A 242 10.39 -17.40 13.86
N LYS A 243 11.65 -17.24 14.23
CA LYS A 243 12.56 -18.37 14.51
C LYS A 243 12.21 -19.11 15.78
N ASN A 244 12.68 -20.36 15.88
CA ASN A 244 12.81 -21.01 17.18
C ASN A 244 14.09 -20.53 17.88
N LYS A 245 14.08 -20.53 19.20
CA LYS A 245 15.27 -20.34 20.04
C LYS A 245 15.35 -21.42 21.08
N LEU A 246 16.47 -22.10 21.15
CA LEU A 246 16.81 -23.06 22.17
C LEU A 246 18.05 -22.55 22.90
N GLU A 247 17.93 -22.28 24.18
CA GLU A 247 19.07 -21.81 25.01
C GLU A 247 19.17 -22.59 26.29
N SER A 248 20.38 -23.05 26.60
CA SER A 248 20.67 -23.82 27.83
C SER A 248 22.09 -23.56 28.34
N LYS A 249 22.28 -23.65 29.68
CA LYS A 249 23.62 -23.79 30.27
C LYS A 249 24.09 -25.23 30.35
N GLY A 250 23.15 -26.21 30.20
CA GLY A 250 23.43 -27.63 30.11
C GLY A 250 23.39 -28.11 28.65
N ASP A 251 23.39 -29.42 28.47
CA ASP A 251 23.34 -30.04 27.15
C ASP A 251 22.00 -29.81 26.47
N ILE A 252 22.03 -29.75 25.12
CA ILE A 252 20.83 -29.77 24.28
C ILE A 252 20.88 -31.06 23.47
N ASN A 253 19.89 -31.93 23.68
CA ASN A 253 19.77 -33.20 22.97
C ASN A 253 18.47 -33.22 22.14
N ILE A 254 18.58 -33.46 20.84
CA ILE A 254 17.44 -33.59 19.94
C ILE A 254 17.57 -34.93 19.22
N SER A 255 16.59 -35.84 19.44
CA SER A 255 16.69 -37.19 18.94
C SER A 255 15.40 -37.75 18.39
N SER A 256 15.52 -38.59 17.34
CA SER A 256 14.41 -39.35 16.77
C SER A 256 14.70 -40.84 16.79
N GLY A 257 13.72 -41.63 17.27
CA GLY A 257 13.84 -43.10 17.37
C GLY A 257 13.69 -43.82 16.04
N ALA A 258 12.73 -43.46 15.21
CA ALA A 258 12.42 -44.13 13.94
C ALA A 258 12.39 -43.18 12.74
N GLY A 259 12.49 -41.86 12.96
CA GLY A 259 12.38 -40.85 11.91
C GLY A 259 13.62 -40.00 11.76
N SER A 260 13.41 -38.80 11.20
CA SER A 260 14.43 -37.78 10.98
C SER A 260 14.34 -36.67 12.05
N VAL A 261 15.43 -35.94 12.21
CA VAL A 261 15.49 -34.66 12.92
C VAL A 261 15.64 -33.54 11.89
N ILE A 262 14.63 -32.68 11.81
CA ILE A 262 14.60 -31.55 10.88
C ILE A 262 14.60 -30.26 11.69
N ILE A 263 15.60 -29.43 11.47
CA ILE A 263 15.78 -28.16 12.14
C ILE A 263 15.82 -27.05 11.10
N GLU A 264 14.80 -26.19 11.11
CA GLU A 264 14.69 -25.04 10.21
C GLU A 264 14.62 -23.75 11.01
N GLY A 265 15.43 -22.76 10.62
CA GLY A 265 15.37 -21.40 11.16
C GLY A 265 15.40 -21.34 12.69
N THR A 266 16.30 -22.12 13.28
CA THR A 266 16.42 -22.28 14.74
C THR A 266 17.77 -21.78 15.22
N ASP A 267 17.75 -20.86 16.19
CA ASP A 267 18.95 -20.41 16.87
C ASP A 267 19.15 -21.30 18.10
N ILE A 268 20.25 -22.06 18.13
CA ILE A 268 20.59 -22.97 19.24
C ILE A 268 21.83 -22.45 19.93
N LYS A 269 21.75 -22.27 21.26
CA LYS A 269 22.85 -21.84 22.09
C LYS A 269 22.94 -22.71 23.35
N THR A 270 24.07 -23.32 23.55
CA THR A 270 24.38 -24.10 24.75
C THR A 270 25.78 -23.76 25.29
N GLU A 271 25.98 -23.86 26.61
CA GLU A 271 27.30 -23.74 27.21
C GLU A 271 28.01 -25.10 27.30
N LYS A 272 27.33 -26.20 26.96
CA LYS A 272 27.86 -27.56 26.90
C LYS A 272 27.67 -28.18 25.53
N ASP A 273 27.21 -29.41 25.47
CA ASP A 273 27.13 -30.19 24.24
C ASP A 273 25.79 -30.02 23.51
N LEU A 274 25.83 -29.96 22.19
CA LEU A 274 24.70 -30.09 21.29
C LEU A 274 24.75 -31.47 20.60
N ASN A 275 23.79 -32.32 20.92
CA ASN A 275 23.71 -33.66 20.35
C ASN A 275 22.46 -33.80 19.49
N LEU A 276 22.68 -34.07 18.21
CA LEU A 276 21.62 -34.36 17.25
C LEU A 276 21.73 -35.79 16.77
N SER A 277 20.67 -36.59 16.92
CA SER A 277 20.67 -37.99 16.49
C SER A 277 19.33 -38.39 15.88
N ALA A 278 19.37 -39.14 14.79
CA ALA A 278 18.19 -39.65 14.11
C ALA A 278 18.47 -41.08 13.57
N SER A 279 17.45 -41.90 13.49
CA SER A 279 17.56 -43.17 12.79
C SER A 279 17.54 -43.01 11.28
N LYS A 280 17.06 -41.88 10.76
CA LYS A 280 17.11 -41.57 9.34
C LYS A 280 18.03 -40.35 9.14
N ASP A 281 17.51 -39.18 8.87
CA ASP A 281 18.29 -38.01 8.47
C ASP A 281 18.34 -36.97 9.57
N VAL A 282 19.45 -36.27 9.68
CA VAL A 282 19.56 -35.00 10.40
C VAL A 282 19.70 -33.89 9.37
N VAL A 283 18.68 -33.02 9.30
CA VAL A 283 18.63 -31.92 8.34
C VAL A 283 18.60 -30.61 9.09
N VAL A 284 19.60 -29.76 8.88
CA VAL A 284 19.64 -28.40 9.45
C VAL A 284 19.65 -27.40 8.29
N LYS A 285 18.67 -26.51 8.26
CA LYS A 285 18.53 -25.51 7.21
C LYS A 285 18.12 -24.14 7.74
N SER A 286 18.51 -23.11 7.04
CA SER A 286 18.06 -21.75 7.33
C SER A 286 16.63 -21.53 6.86
N SER A 287 15.93 -20.61 7.52
CA SER A 287 14.69 -20.02 7.00
C SER A 287 15.02 -18.87 6.05
N LYS A 288 14.04 -18.50 5.22
CA LYS A 288 14.15 -17.41 4.27
C LYS A 288 13.07 -16.36 4.55
N ASP A 289 13.48 -15.10 4.57
CA ASP A 289 12.58 -13.97 4.49
C ASP A 289 12.40 -13.59 3.02
N GLU A 290 11.21 -13.13 2.67
CA GLU A 290 10.87 -12.76 1.30
C GLU A 290 10.31 -11.35 1.26
N TYR A 291 10.72 -10.59 0.25
CA TYR A 291 10.19 -9.29 -0.06
C TYR A 291 9.93 -9.16 -1.54
N SER A 292 8.75 -8.68 -1.90
CA SER A 292 8.40 -8.34 -3.27
C SER A 292 7.68 -7.00 -3.32
N SER A 293 7.92 -6.24 -4.36
CA SER A 293 7.18 -5.01 -4.64
C SER A 293 6.97 -4.83 -6.13
N SER A 294 5.84 -4.24 -6.48
CA SER A 294 5.54 -3.84 -7.84
C SER A 294 4.86 -2.47 -7.83
N SER A 295 5.16 -1.67 -8.83
CA SER A 295 4.50 -0.38 -9.02
C SER A 295 4.12 -0.21 -10.49
N SER A 296 2.99 0.41 -10.72
CA SER A 296 2.55 0.83 -12.05
C SER A 296 1.99 2.23 -11.99
N SER A 297 2.26 3.02 -13.03
CA SER A 297 1.70 4.35 -13.17
C SER A 297 1.24 4.57 -14.60
N SER A 298 0.13 5.24 -14.76
CA SER A 298 -0.38 5.68 -16.06
C SER A 298 -0.91 7.08 -15.94
N SER A 299 -0.61 7.92 -16.92
CA SER A 299 -1.19 9.24 -17.06
C SER A 299 -1.72 9.42 -18.48
N LYS A 300 -2.87 10.08 -18.59
CA LYS A 300 -3.47 10.45 -19.86
C LYS A 300 -3.90 11.90 -19.75
N GLY A 301 -3.56 12.71 -20.76
CA GLY A 301 -3.96 14.09 -20.85
C GLY A 301 -4.44 14.42 -22.25
N LEU A 302 -5.35 15.35 -22.34
CA LEU A 302 -5.79 15.98 -23.57
C LEU A 302 -5.74 17.49 -23.37
N ASN A 303 -5.07 18.19 -24.27
CA ASN A 303 -5.04 19.65 -24.29
C ASN A 303 -5.60 20.12 -25.63
N ALA A 304 -6.41 21.16 -25.58
CA ALA A 304 -6.92 21.87 -26.74
C ALA A 304 -6.62 23.36 -26.59
N ASP A 305 -6.04 23.94 -27.63
CA ASP A 305 -5.69 25.33 -27.68
C ASP A 305 -6.47 26.00 -28.79
N LEU A 306 -7.13 27.10 -28.46
CA LEU A 306 -7.81 27.94 -29.42
C LEU A 306 -7.22 29.34 -29.36
N THR A 307 -6.71 29.82 -30.48
CA THR A 307 -6.24 31.20 -30.63
C THR A 307 -7.21 31.98 -31.55
N VAL A 308 -7.79 33.02 -31.02
CA VAL A 308 -8.66 33.92 -31.77
C VAL A 308 -7.91 35.23 -31.99
N SER A 309 -7.73 35.62 -33.27
CA SER A 309 -7.20 36.93 -33.62
C SER A 309 -8.33 37.95 -33.61
N THR A 310 -8.09 39.09 -32.97
CA THR A 310 -9.05 40.20 -32.92
C THR A 310 -8.84 41.21 -34.05
N ASN A 311 -8.02 40.88 -35.06
CA ASN A 311 -7.80 41.77 -36.22
C ASN A 311 -8.84 41.43 -37.32
N PRO A 312 -9.86 42.24 -37.54
CA PRO A 312 -10.71 42.08 -38.72
C PRO A 312 -9.94 42.59 -39.97
N GLU A 313 -9.73 41.73 -40.96
CA GLU A 313 -9.40 42.19 -42.30
C GLU A 313 -10.56 43.01 -42.87
#